data_b15ab472a1f41d8709df32b77b4e60d4
#
_entry.id   b15ab472a1f41d8709df32b77b4e60d4
#
_cell.length_a   1.000
_cell.length_b   1.000
_cell.length_c   1.000
_cell.angle_alpha   90.00
_cell.angle_beta   90.00
_cell.angle_gamma   90.00
#
_symmetry.space_group_name_H-M   'P 1'
#
loop_
_entity.id
_entity.type
_entity.pdbx_description
1 polymer ?
#
loop_
_entity_poly.entity_id
_entity_poly.type
_entity_poly.pdbx_seq_one_letter_code
_entity_poly.pdbx_strand_id
1 'polypeptide(L)'
;GRSVFGGVGADTRAGVAGSIEGRTNCAHAAIHHIRGCDEVGAGLRGEDVSAVQVAAVIAGVTRDVTARAGELALTAMRVQGRGDAPANWCLLVLGSAGRGETLLIPDQDNALVHDGNESADSWFATFGEQLAVLLDAAGVPFCKGGVMASNPAFRRSLAHWCEAIDSWIDRPRPEALLNVDIFYDFVPVLGDRSLARALRQHAVTTAAKSPVFLRLLAAAS
;
A
#
# COMPACT_ATOMS: atom_id res chain seq x y z
N GLY A 1 34.69 -38.51 -34.72
CA GLY A 1 34.40 -37.48 -33.78
C GLY A 1 33.77 -36.30 -34.48
N ARG A 2 32.50 -35.98 -34.24
CA ARG A 2 31.90 -34.69 -34.57
C ARG A 2 31.28 -34.15 -33.32
N SER A 3 31.80 -33.01 -32.90
CA SER A 3 31.29 -32.17 -31.84
C SER A 3 29.95 -31.57 -32.24
N VAL A 4 28.94 -31.68 -31.38
CA VAL A 4 27.66 -30.95 -31.48
C VAL A 4 27.58 -30.06 -30.24
N PHE A 5 28.03 -28.81 -30.35
CA PHE A 5 27.64 -27.75 -29.48
C PHE A 5 26.58 -26.91 -30.21
N GLY A 6 25.33 -27.19 -29.92
CA GLY A 6 24.19 -26.40 -30.36
C GLY A 6 23.84 -25.36 -29.30
N GLY A 7 23.79 -24.10 -29.71
CA GLY A 7 23.62 -22.94 -28.85
C GLY A 7 22.23 -22.84 -28.18
N VAL A 8 22.26 -22.60 -26.90
CA VAL A 8 21.15 -22.05 -26.09
C VAL A 8 21.68 -20.79 -25.48
N GLY A 9 21.32 -19.64 -26.02
CA GLY A 9 21.87 -18.38 -25.49
C GLY A 9 21.35 -17.06 -26.06
N ALA A 10 20.36 -17.07 -26.95
CA ALA A 10 19.89 -15.82 -27.55
C ALA A 10 18.50 -15.38 -27.08
N ASP A 11 17.66 -16.29 -26.58
CA ASP A 11 16.22 -15.97 -26.34
C ASP A 11 15.94 -15.40 -24.92
N THR A 12 16.83 -15.63 -23.96
CA THR A 12 16.66 -15.13 -22.59
C THR A 12 16.98 -13.64 -22.42
N ARG A 13 17.85 -13.07 -23.26
CA ARG A 13 18.19 -11.63 -23.21
C ARG A 13 17.12 -10.72 -23.78
N ALA A 14 16.40 -11.14 -24.80
CA ALA A 14 15.31 -10.37 -25.40
C ALA A 14 14.09 -10.28 -24.45
N GLY A 15 13.76 -11.36 -23.73
CA GLY A 15 12.67 -11.39 -22.75
C GLY A 15 12.93 -10.49 -21.53
N VAL A 16 14.17 -10.39 -21.06
CA VAL A 16 14.55 -9.54 -19.93
C VAL A 16 14.56 -8.05 -20.35
N ALA A 17 15.04 -7.73 -21.54
CA ALA A 17 15.05 -6.35 -22.05
C ALA A 17 13.61 -5.80 -22.26
N GLY A 18 12.71 -6.56 -22.86
CA GLY A 18 11.30 -6.16 -23.01
C GLY A 18 10.56 -5.98 -21.68
N SER A 19 10.91 -6.77 -20.65
CA SER A 19 10.38 -6.62 -19.29
C SER A 19 10.90 -5.35 -18.60
N ILE A 20 12.13 -4.91 -18.88
CA ILE A 20 12.72 -3.69 -18.30
C ILE A 20 12.11 -2.44 -18.98
N GLU A 21 11.98 -2.43 -20.29
CA GLU A 21 11.35 -1.33 -21.04
C GLU A 21 9.86 -1.16 -20.66
N GLY A 22 9.11 -2.24 -20.49
CA GLY A 22 7.73 -2.18 -20.02
C GLY A 22 7.62 -1.59 -18.60
N ARG A 23 8.57 -1.91 -17.70
CA ARG A 23 8.63 -1.34 -16.33
C ARG A 23 8.98 0.14 -16.35
N THR A 24 9.91 0.55 -17.20
CA THR A 24 10.33 1.95 -17.33
C THR A 24 9.18 2.81 -17.87
N ASN A 25 8.42 2.35 -18.86
CA ASN A 25 7.28 3.07 -19.40
C ASN A 25 6.13 3.22 -18.39
N CYS A 26 5.85 2.20 -17.56
CA CYS A 26 4.83 2.29 -16.51
C CYS A 26 5.27 3.21 -15.36
N ALA A 27 6.54 3.16 -14.97
CA ALA A 27 7.10 4.08 -13.97
C ALA A 27 7.08 5.53 -14.49
N HIS A 28 7.42 5.77 -15.76
CA HIS A 28 7.32 7.10 -16.37
C HIS A 28 5.88 7.63 -16.40
N ALA A 29 4.88 6.79 -16.71
CA ALA A 29 3.48 7.21 -16.69
C ALA A 29 3.02 7.60 -15.26
N ALA A 30 3.44 6.86 -14.24
CA ALA A 30 3.15 7.18 -12.84
C ALA A 30 3.90 8.45 -12.38
N ILE A 31 5.18 8.63 -12.78
CA ILE A 31 5.96 9.84 -12.51
C ILE A 31 5.32 11.09 -13.15
N HIS A 32 4.81 10.99 -14.38
CA HIS A 32 4.06 12.07 -15.01
C HIS A 32 2.79 12.41 -14.24
N HIS A 33 2.13 11.42 -13.66
CA HIS A 33 0.92 11.64 -12.86
C HIS A 33 1.24 12.37 -11.53
N ILE A 34 2.32 11.99 -10.84
CA ILE A 34 2.77 12.62 -9.59
C ILE A 34 3.35 14.02 -9.83
N ARG A 35 4.14 14.23 -10.90
CA ARG A 35 4.59 15.57 -11.31
C ARG A 35 3.43 16.48 -11.68
N GLY A 36 2.37 15.93 -12.27
CA GLY A 36 1.12 16.65 -12.49
C GLY A 36 0.49 17.13 -11.18
N CYS A 37 0.69 16.42 -10.05
CA CYS A 37 0.21 16.87 -8.73
C CYS A 37 0.97 18.09 -8.22
N ASP A 38 2.28 18.18 -8.43
CA ASP A 38 3.06 19.37 -8.08
C ASP A 38 2.61 20.59 -8.91
N GLU A 39 2.33 20.38 -10.20
CA GLU A 39 1.82 21.43 -11.10
C GLU A 39 0.36 21.81 -10.74
N VAL A 40 -0.50 20.84 -10.41
CA VAL A 40 -1.87 21.08 -9.94
C VAL A 40 -1.83 21.81 -8.59
N GLY A 41 -0.98 21.39 -7.65
CA GLY A 41 -0.81 22.07 -6.38
C GLY A 41 -0.26 23.50 -6.52
N ALA A 42 0.59 23.76 -7.53
CA ALA A 42 1.09 25.09 -7.86
C ALA A 42 0.02 25.96 -8.56
N GLY A 43 -0.77 25.36 -9.46
CA GLY A 43 -1.88 26.03 -10.16
C GLY A 43 -3.02 26.40 -9.23
N LEU A 44 -3.40 25.51 -8.32
CA LEU A 44 -4.47 25.73 -7.35
C LEU A 44 -4.14 26.82 -6.29
N ARG A 45 -2.87 27.13 -6.06
CA ARG A 45 -2.47 28.23 -5.18
C ARG A 45 -2.74 29.62 -5.72
N GLY A 46 -3.04 29.75 -7.01
CA GLY A 46 -3.39 31.02 -7.66
C GLY A 46 -4.91 31.29 -7.73
N GLU A 47 -5.75 30.31 -7.39
CA GLU A 47 -7.20 30.39 -7.31
C GLU A 47 -7.63 30.32 -5.82
N ASP A 48 -8.82 30.78 -5.47
CA ASP A 48 -9.38 30.73 -4.10
C ASP A 48 -9.70 29.27 -3.64
N VAL A 49 -8.74 28.33 -3.84
CA VAL A 49 -8.86 26.93 -3.46
C VAL A 49 -8.26 26.73 -2.05
N SER A 50 -9.04 26.18 -1.13
CA SER A 50 -8.58 25.96 0.23
C SER A 50 -7.49 24.87 0.30
N ALA A 51 -6.54 25.00 1.25
CA ALA A 51 -5.49 23.99 1.48
C ALA A 51 -6.07 22.58 1.72
N VAL A 52 -7.25 22.48 2.33
CA VAL A 52 -7.96 21.22 2.56
C VAL A 52 -8.38 20.57 1.23
N GLN A 53 -8.87 21.35 0.27
CA GLN A 53 -9.24 20.85 -1.05
C GLN A 53 -8.01 20.35 -1.82
N VAL A 54 -6.90 21.09 -1.74
CA VAL A 54 -5.62 20.65 -2.35
C VAL A 54 -5.17 19.33 -1.73
N ALA A 55 -5.15 19.23 -0.41
CA ALA A 55 -4.77 18.00 0.31
C ALA A 55 -5.66 16.82 -0.06
N ALA A 56 -6.97 17.02 -0.19
CA ALA A 56 -7.91 15.98 -0.61
C ALA A 56 -7.65 15.49 -2.05
N VAL A 57 -7.31 16.38 -2.98
CA VAL A 57 -6.93 16.01 -4.35
C VAL A 57 -5.64 15.18 -4.35
N ILE A 58 -4.60 15.64 -3.62
CA ILE A 58 -3.33 14.92 -3.52
C ILE A 58 -3.55 13.52 -2.91
N ALA A 59 -4.34 13.42 -1.84
CA ALA A 59 -4.69 12.14 -1.25
C ALA A 59 -5.43 11.21 -2.23
N GLY A 60 -6.34 11.75 -3.03
CA GLY A 60 -7.02 11.02 -4.10
C GLY A 60 -6.04 10.42 -5.09
N VAL A 61 -5.13 11.25 -5.61
CA VAL A 61 -4.10 10.81 -6.55
C VAL A 61 -3.16 9.77 -5.93
N THR A 62 -2.75 9.96 -4.67
CA THR A 62 -1.91 8.97 -3.95
C THR A 62 -2.60 7.62 -3.86
N ARG A 63 -3.91 7.57 -3.59
CA ARG A 63 -4.71 6.35 -3.58
C ARG A 63 -4.76 5.68 -4.95
N ASP A 64 -4.98 6.45 -6.02
CA ASP A 64 -5.04 5.95 -7.39
C ASP A 64 -3.69 5.40 -7.86
N VAL A 65 -2.59 6.10 -7.55
CA VAL A 65 -1.22 5.65 -7.82
C VAL A 65 -0.93 4.35 -7.05
N THR A 66 -1.33 4.25 -5.79
CA THR A 66 -1.15 3.04 -4.99
C THR A 66 -1.95 1.86 -5.55
N ALA A 67 -3.21 2.09 -5.96
CA ALA A 67 -4.02 1.07 -6.61
C ALA A 67 -3.37 0.60 -7.92
N ARG A 68 -2.91 1.54 -8.75
CA ARG A 68 -2.27 1.22 -10.02
C ARG A 68 -0.94 0.47 -9.84
N ALA A 69 -0.11 0.86 -8.89
CA ALA A 69 1.10 0.13 -8.54
C ALA A 69 0.79 -1.30 -8.08
N GLY A 70 -0.30 -1.51 -7.32
CA GLY A 70 -0.79 -2.83 -6.95
C GLY A 70 -1.17 -3.69 -8.15
N GLU A 71 -1.90 -3.16 -9.14
CA GLU A 71 -2.22 -3.88 -10.38
C GLU A 71 -0.97 -4.29 -11.17
N LEU A 72 0.02 -3.39 -11.23
CA LEU A 72 1.30 -3.67 -11.89
C LEU A 72 2.11 -4.72 -11.13
N ALA A 73 2.10 -4.69 -9.80
CA ALA A 73 2.72 -5.72 -8.96
C ALA A 73 2.08 -7.10 -9.22
N LEU A 74 0.75 -7.20 -9.30
CA LEU A 74 0.04 -8.43 -9.67
C LEU A 74 0.48 -8.95 -11.05
N THR A 75 0.58 -8.06 -12.01
CA THR A 75 1.04 -8.41 -13.36
C THR A 75 2.48 -8.92 -13.33
N ALA A 76 3.36 -8.27 -12.59
CA ALA A 76 4.75 -8.71 -12.42
C ALA A 76 4.83 -10.08 -11.73
N MET A 77 4.00 -10.36 -10.73
CA MET A 77 3.90 -11.66 -10.04
C MET A 77 3.51 -12.78 -11.03
N ARG A 78 2.53 -12.54 -11.89
CA ARG A 78 2.12 -13.51 -12.93
C ARG A 78 3.24 -13.78 -13.94
N VAL A 79 3.89 -12.74 -14.44
CA VAL A 79 5.01 -12.85 -15.38
C VAL A 79 6.20 -13.62 -14.77
N GLN A 80 6.41 -13.48 -13.46
CA GLN A 80 7.44 -14.23 -12.72
C GLN A 80 7.03 -15.67 -12.39
N GLY A 81 5.87 -16.15 -12.86
CA GLY A 81 5.39 -17.50 -12.62
C GLY A 81 4.87 -17.75 -11.19
N ARG A 82 4.60 -16.69 -10.42
CA ARG A 82 4.08 -16.83 -9.05
C ARG A 82 2.56 -16.99 -8.99
N GLY A 83 1.89 -16.92 -10.14
CA GLY A 83 0.45 -17.09 -10.25
C GLY A 83 -0.36 -15.95 -9.66
N ASP A 84 -1.65 -16.22 -9.47
CA ASP A 84 -2.60 -15.30 -8.83
C ASP A 84 -2.48 -15.34 -7.30
N ALA A 85 -3.11 -14.39 -6.63
CA ALA A 85 -3.18 -14.35 -5.17
C ALA A 85 -3.81 -15.64 -4.62
N PRO A 86 -3.19 -16.29 -3.62
CA PRO A 86 -3.65 -17.59 -3.10
C PRO A 86 -4.89 -17.49 -2.21
N ALA A 87 -5.37 -16.29 -1.92
CA ALA A 87 -6.51 -16.01 -1.06
C ALA A 87 -7.14 -14.67 -1.43
N ASN A 88 -8.34 -14.35 -0.92
CA ASN A 88 -8.89 -12.99 -1.03
C ASN A 88 -8.02 -12.03 -0.21
N TRP A 89 -7.88 -10.80 -0.70
CA TRP A 89 -7.04 -9.79 -0.08
C TRP A 89 -7.52 -8.38 -0.42
N CYS A 90 -7.09 -7.43 0.37
CA CYS A 90 -7.35 -6.01 0.13
C CYS A 90 -6.12 -5.17 0.47
N LEU A 91 -5.75 -4.27 -0.45
CA LEU A 91 -4.73 -3.25 -0.23
C LEU A 91 -5.40 -2.01 0.37
N LEU A 92 -4.80 -1.50 1.43
CA LEU A 92 -5.27 -0.37 2.20
C LEU A 92 -4.25 0.76 2.10
N VAL A 93 -4.71 1.99 1.94
CA VAL A 93 -3.92 3.22 2.13
C VAL A 93 -4.24 3.75 3.51
N LEU A 94 -3.21 4.16 4.25
CA LEU A 94 -3.28 4.55 5.65
C LEU A 94 -2.93 6.04 5.84
N GLY A 95 -2.90 6.48 7.08
CA GLY A 95 -2.39 7.78 7.50
C GLY A 95 -3.07 8.97 6.83
N SER A 96 -2.31 10.01 6.52
CA SER A 96 -2.82 11.25 5.93
C SER A 96 -3.50 11.03 4.57
N ALA A 97 -3.01 10.09 3.76
CA ALA A 97 -3.64 9.72 2.49
C ALA A 97 -4.98 9.00 2.72
N GLY A 98 -5.11 8.22 3.80
CA GLY A 98 -6.36 7.64 4.25
C GLY A 98 -7.39 8.70 4.67
N ARG A 99 -6.98 9.73 5.42
CA ARG A 99 -7.83 10.84 5.88
C ARG A 99 -8.17 11.87 4.80
N GLY A 100 -7.45 11.90 3.69
CA GLY A 100 -7.62 12.95 2.68
C GLY A 100 -6.85 14.23 2.99
N GLU A 101 -5.81 14.16 3.82
CA GLU A 101 -5.03 15.28 4.35
C GLU A 101 -3.56 15.26 3.91
N THR A 102 -3.25 14.55 2.83
CA THR A 102 -1.88 14.36 2.35
C THR A 102 -1.21 15.67 1.97
N LEU A 103 0.01 15.87 2.47
CA LEU A 103 0.88 16.96 2.07
C LEU A 103 1.50 16.74 0.69
N LEU A 104 2.21 17.75 0.16
CA LEU A 104 2.79 17.75 -1.19
C LEU A 104 3.84 16.65 -1.44
N ILE A 105 4.42 16.08 -0.38
CA ILE A 105 5.40 14.98 -0.48
C ILE A 105 4.87 13.79 0.32
N PRO A 106 3.98 12.97 -0.28
CA PRO A 106 3.50 11.76 0.36
C PRO A 106 4.61 10.72 0.42
N ASP A 107 4.65 9.92 1.47
CA ASP A 107 5.38 8.66 1.56
C ASP A 107 4.42 7.46 1.49
N GLN A 108 5.00 6.26 1.50
CA GLN A 108 4.24 5.03 1.39
C GLN A 108 3.63 4.67 2.74
N ASP A 109 2.36 4.98 2.95
CA ASP A 109 1.58 4.48 4.07
C ASP A 109 0.54 3.49 3.56
N ASN A 110 0.82 2.20 3.62
CA ASN A 110 -0.09 1.17 3.12
C ASN A 110 -0.03 -0.12 3.95
N ALA A 111 -1.10 -0.90 3.88
CA ALA A 111 -1.21 -2.18 4.54
C ALA A 111 -1.95 -3.18 3.65
N LEU A 112 -1.85 -4.46 4.00
CA LEU A 112 -2.54 -5.55 3.33
C LEU A 112 -3.28 -6.41 4.34
N VAL A 113 -4.54 -6.70 4.05
CA VAL A 113 -5.35 -7.68 4.76
C VAL A 113 -5.71 -8.83 3.80
N HIS A 114 -5.65 -10.07 4.28
CA HIS A 114 -6.05 -11.27 3.52
C HIS A 114 -6.80 -12.26 4.40
N ASP A 115 -7.51 -13.22 3.78
CA ASP A 115 -8.18 -14.33 4.49
C ASP A 115 -7.42 -15.65 4.39
N GLY A 116 -6.20 -15.63 3.79
CA GLY A 116 -5.34 -16.79 3.67
C GLY A 116 -4.67 -17.19 4.98
N ASN A 117 -4.15 -18.41 4.99
CA ASN A 117 -3.34 -18.95 6.07
C ASN A 117 -1.87 -18.50 5.97
N GLU A 118 -1.01 -18.97 6.88
CA GLU A 118 0.42 -18.65 6.91
C GLU A 118 1.16 -18.96 5.60
N SER A 119 0.75 -20.02 4.87
CA SER A 119 1.39 -20.37 3.58
C SER A 119 1.14 -19.30 2.51
N ALA A 120 0.06 -18.54 2.60
CA ALA A 120 -0.23 -17.44 1.69
C ALA A 120 0.65 -16.20 1.95
N ASP A 121 1.18 -16.03 3.17
CA ASP A 121 1.95 -14.84 3.53
C ASP A 121 3.21 -14.65 2.70
N SER A 122 3.89 -15.72 2.30
CA SER A 122 5.09 -15.66 1.45
C SER A 122 4.81 -15.04 0.06
N TRP A 123 3.63 -15.32 -0.49
CA TRP A 123 3.17 -14.71 -1.73
C TRP A 123 2.88 -13.21 -1.53
N PHE A 124 2.15 -12.87 -0.48
CA PHE A 124 1.83 -11.49 -0.14
C PHE A 124 3.07 -10.69 0.26
N ALA A 125 4.10 -11.31 0.86
CA ALA A 125 5.38 -10.68 1.13
C ALA A 125 6.04 -10.20 -0.16
N THR A 126 6.16 -11.09 -1.16
CA THR A 126 6.73 -10.73 -2.46
C THR A 126 5.89 -9.67 -3.18
N PHE A 127 4.57 -9.76 -3.10
CA PHE A 127 3.67 -8.72 -3.63
C PHE A 127 3.93 -7.36 -2.97
N GLY A 128 4.04 -7.31 -1.64
CA GLY A 128 4.31 -6.09 -0.88
C GLY A 128 5.67 -5.46 -1.24
N GLU A 129 6.70 -6.29 -1.44
CA GLU A 129 8.03 -5.83 -1.90
C GLU A 129 7.96 -5.24 -3.31
N GLN A 130 7.27 -5.91 -4.25
CA GLN A 130 7.07 -5.40 -5.61
C GLN A 130 6.29 -4.07 -5.61
N LEU A 131 5.23 -3.99 -4.82
CA LEU A 131 4.43 -2.77 -4.64
C LEU A 131 5.31 -1.61 -4.15
N ALA A 132 6.11 -1.83 -3.10
CA ALA A 132 6.94 -0.80 -2.51
C ALA A 132 8.00 -0.26 -3.49
N VAL A 133 8.63 -1.15 -4.28
CA VAL A 133 9.58 -0.76 -5.33
C VAL A 133 8.90 0.03 -6.45
N LEU A 134 7.69 -0.36 -6.86
CA LEU A 134 6.95 0.36 -7.90
C LEU A 134 6.52 1.75 -7.44
N LEU A 135 6.10 1.89 -6.18
CA LEU A 135 5.74 3.18 -5.61
C LEU A 135 6.94 4.10 -5.48
N ASP A 136 8.09 3.60 -5.03
CA ASP A 136 9.34 4.37 -4.95
C ASP A 136 9.78 4.84 -6.34
N ALA A 137 9.74 3.96 -7.33
CA ALA A 137 10.03 4.31 -8.72
C ALA A 137 9.03 5.33 -9.31
N ALA A 138 7.80 5.38 -8.80
CA ALA A 138 6.79 6.36 -9.16
C ALA A 138 6.93 7.70 -8.43
N GLY A 139 7.90 7.84 -7.52
CA GLY A 139 8.17 9.06 -6.76
C GLY A 139 7.44 9.13 -5.41
N VAL A 140 6.88 8.02 -4.93
CA VAL A 140 6.34 7.88 -3.57
C VAL A 140 7.38 7.14 -2.72
N PRO A 141 8.23 7.83 -1.95
CA PRO A 141 9.35 7.21 -1.25
C PRO A 141 8.89 6.26 -0.15
N PHE A 142 9.77 5.32 0.22
CA PHE A 142 9.53 4.40 1.32
C PHE A 142 9.21 5.14 2.62
N CYS A 143 8.22 4.64 3.37
CA CYS A 143 7.91 5.16 4.70
C CYS A 143 9.05 4.85 5.67
N LYS A 144 9.59 5.89 6.32
CA LYS A 144 10.67 5.76 7.31
C LYS A 144 10.22 4.99 8.57
N GLY A 145 8.93 5.04 8.88
CA GLY A 145 8.29 4.27 9.95
C GLY A 145 8.02 2.81 9.61
N GLY A 146 8.25 2.40 8.34
CA GLY A 146 8.00 1.05 7.87
C GLY A 146 6.52 0.68 7.76
N VAL A 147 5.64 1.68 7.63
CA VAL A 147 4.18 1.49 7.47
C VAL A 147 3.88 1.07 6.02
N MET A 148 4.25 -0.15 5.68
CA MET A 148 4.14 -0.65 4.31
C MET A 148 3.76 -2.13 4.28
N ALA A 149 3.01 -2.57 3.28
CA ALA A 149 2.61 -3.97 3.07
C ALA A 149 3.82 -4.93 2.87
N SER A 150 5.01 -4.42 2.55
CA SER A 150 6.26 -5.18 2.56
C SER A 150 6.68 -5.58 3.99
N ASN A 151 6.27 -4.83 5.00
CA ASN A 151 6.55 -5.13 6.41
C ASN A 151 5.48 -6.10 6.96
N PRO A 152 5.87 -7.24 7.57
CA PRO A 152 4.92 -8.18 8.18
C PRO A 152 3.99 -7.56 9.22
N ALA A 153 4.40 -6.47 9.89
CA ALA A 153 3.55 -5.75 10.83
C ALA A 153 2.32 -5.12 10.17
N PHE A 154 2.42 -4.77 8.90
CA PHE A 154 1.35 -4.16 8.09
C PHE A 154 0.82 -5.07 6.97
N ARG A 155 1.19 -6.34 6.97
CA ARG A 155 0.68 -7.39 6.11
C ARG A 155 0.23 -8.58 6.97
N ARG A 156 -1.06 -8.75 7.16
CA ARG A 156 -1.60 -9.76 8.07
C ARG A 156 -2.87 -10.38 7.53
N SER A 157 -3.18 -11.59 7.99
CA SER A 157 -4.52 -12.13 7.83
C SER A 157 -5.54 -11.30 8.62
N LEU A 158 -6.82 -11.36 8.24
CA LEU A 158 -7.90 -10.68 8.97
C LEU A 158 -7.92 -11.08 10.45
N ALA A 159 -7.70 -12.37 10.75
CA ALA A 159 -7.63 -12.86 12.12
C ALA A 159 -6.49 -12.20 12.91
N HIS A 160 -5.27 -12.20 12.37
CA HIS A 160 -4.12 -11.57 13.03
C HIS A 160 -4.24 -10.05 13.12
N TRP A 161 -4.95 -9.39 12.19
CA TRP A 161 -5.29 -7.98 12.33
C TRP A 161 -6.24 -7.72 13.49
N CYS A 162 -7.29 -8.56 13.66
CA CYS A 162 -8.20 -8.47 14.79
C CYS A 162 -7.47 -8.65 16.13
N GLU A 163 -6.60 -9.65 16.23
CA GLU A 163 -5.76 -9.88 17.43
C GLU A 163 -4.85 -8.69 17.73
N ALA A 164 -4.24 -8.09 16.71
CA ALA A 164 -3.41 -6.90 16.88
C ALA A 164 -4.21 -5.71 17.42
N ILE A 165 -5.40 -5.46 16.84
CA ILE A 165 -6.31 -4.40 17.29
C ILE A 165 -6.74 -4.63 18.74
N ASP A 166 -7.13 -5.85 19.09
CA ASP A 166 -7.52 -6.21 20.45
C ASP A 166 -6.36 -5.95 21.44
N SER A 167 -5.14 -6.35 21.07
CA SER A 167 -3.93 -6.10 21.86
C SER A 167 -3.60 -4.61 22.05
N TRP A 168 -3.82 -3.78 21.03
CA TRP A 168 -3.61 -2.33 21.10
C TRP A 168 -4.60 -1.66 22.05
N ILE A 169 -5.84 -2.13 22.05
CA ILE A 169 -6.93 -1.58 22.88
C ILE A 169 -6.79 -2.04 24.32
N ASP A 170 -6.41 -3.30 24.55
CA ASP A 170 -6.24 -3.88 25.91
C ASP A 170 -5.02 -3.31 26.63
N ARG A 171 -3.96 -2.99 25.91
CA ARG A 171 -2.68 -2.49 26.44
C ARG A 171 -2.19 -1.27 25.68
N PRO A 172 -2.86 -0.14 25.80
CA PRO A 172 -2.48 1.06 25.08
C PRO A 172 -1.10 1.55 25.54
N ARG A 173 -0.13 1.48 24.63
CA ARG A 173 1.22 2.01 24.80
C ARG A 173 1.41 3.21 23.87
N PRO A 174 2.27 4.19 24.19
CA PRO A 174 2.49 5.35 23.33
C PRO A 174 2.84 4.97 21.87
N GLU A 175 3.68 3.94 21.68
CA GLU A 175 4.07 3.46 20.35
C GLU A 175 2.89 2.77 19.62
N ALA A 176 2.03 2.08 20.38
CA ALA A 176 0.83 1.47 19.84
C ALA A 176 -0.20 2.53 19.42
N LEU A 177 -0.32 3.63 20.17
CA LEU A 177 -1.24 4.72 19.83
C LEU A 177 -0.89 5.40 18.50
N LEU A 178 0.40 5.58 18.21
CA LEU A 178 0.83 6.11 16.90
C LEU A 178 0.44 5.18 15.75
N ASN A 179 0.64 3.87 15.90
CA ASN A 179 0.23 2.88 14.90
C ASN A 179 -1.30 2.83 14.75
N VAL A 180 -2.02 3.02 15.85
CA VAL A 180 -3.48 3.06 15.88
C VAL A 180 -3.99 4.27 15.11
N ASP A 181 -3.46 5.47 15.38
CA ASP A 181 -3.85 6.70 14.70
C ASP A 181 -3.65 6.58 13.18
N ILE A 182 -2.50 6.06 12.75
CA ILE A 182 -2.23 5.78 11.34
C ILE A 182 -3.19 4.74 10.76
N PHE A 183 -3.53 3.69 11.53
CA PHE A 183 -4.30 2.56 11.04
C PHE A 183 -5.81 2.81 10.96
N TYR A 184 -6.41 3.57 11.89
CA TYR A 184 -7.87 3.69 11.95
C TYR A 184 -8.49 4.40 10.73
N ASP A 185 -7.73 5.20 10.01
CA ASP A 185 -8.19 5.97 8.86
C ASP A 185 -7.94 5.30 7.51
N PHE A 186 -7.74 3.98 7.50
CA PHE A 186 -7.46 3.27 6.26
C PHE A 186 -8.60 3.34 5.24
N VAL A 187 -8.22 3.37 3.96
CA VAL A 187 -9.13 3.31 2.81
C VAL A 187 -8.74 2.15 1.90
N PRO A 188 -9.69 1.27 1.54
CA PRO A 188 -9.43 0.18 0.59
C PRO A 188 -9.28 0.74 -0.83
N VAL A 189 -8.15 0.42 -1.50
CA VAL A 189 -7.84 0.91 -2.84
C VAL A 189 -7.84 -0.18 -3.90
N LEU A 190 -7.54 -1.44 -3.54
CA LEU A 190 -7.52 -2.56 -4.49
C LEU A 190 -7.89 -3.87 -3.79
N GLY A 191 -8.54 -4.80 -4.50
CA GLY A 191 -8.93 -6.11 -3.98
C GLY A 191 -10.31 -6.16 -3.35
N ASP A 192 -10.55 -7.15 -2.46
CA ASP A 192 -11.85 -7.39 -1.84
C ASP A 192 -12.14 -6.43 -0.67
N ARG A 193 -12.97 -5.44 -0.93
CA ARG A 193 -13.39 -4.44 0.06
C ARG A 193 -14.19 -5.03 1.23
N SER A 194 -14.66 -6.28 1.14
CA SER A 194 -15.38 -6.91 2.25
C SER A 194 -14.46 -7.17 3.44
N LEU A 195 -13.20 -7.53 3.19
CA LEU A 195 -12.16 -7.69 4.22
C LEU A 195 -11.89 -6.38 4.96
N ALA A 196 -11.76 -5.27 4.23
CA ALA A 196 -11.59 -3.95 4.82
C ALA A 196 -12.80 -3.54 5.68
N ARG A 197 -14.03 -3.85 5.24
CA ARG A 197 -15.24 -3.60 6.04
C ARG A 197 -15.28 -4.43 7.32
N ALA A 198 -14.96 -5.72 7.24
CA ALA A 198 -14.90 -6.60 8.39
C ALA A 198 -13.86 -6.11 9.42
N LEU A 199 -12.68 -5.73 8.93
CA LEU A 199 -11.61 -5.18 9.76
C LEU A 199 -12.03 -3.87 10.45
N ARG A 200 -12.65 -2.93 9.73
CA ARG A 200 -13.17 -1.69 10.30
C ARG A 200 -14.27 -1.93 11.33
N GLN A 201 -15.19 -2.85 11.04
CA GLN A 201 -16.25 -3.22 11.97
C GLN A 201 -15.68 -3.75 13.27
N HIS A 202 -14.67 -4.63 13.21
CA HIS A 202 -13.99 -5.16 14.39
C HIS A 202 -13.32 -4.02 15.18
N ALA A 203 -12.53 -3.17 14.52
CA ALA A 203 -11.82 -2.06 15.14
C ALA A 203 -12.77 -1.11 15.88
N VAL A 204 -13.85 -0.67 15.23
CA VAL A 204 -14.85 0.23 15.83
C VAL A 204 -15.58 -0.43 17.00
N THR A 205 -15.99 -1.70 16.84
CA THR A 205 -16.74 -2.41 17.88
C THR A 205 -15.88 -2.65 19.12
N THR A 206 -14.59 -2.97 18.95
CA THR A 206 -13.67 -3.23 20.08
C THR A 206 -13.28 -1.90 20.75
N ALA A 207 -12.97 -0.85 19.99
CA ALA A 207 -12.68 0.47 20.55
C ALA A 207 -13.82 1.03 21.38
N ALA A 208 -15.08 0.86 20.94
CA ALA A 208 -16.26 1.33 21.65
C ALA A 208 -16.43 0.70 23.05
N LYS A 209 -15.80 -0.45 23.30
CA LYS A 209 -15.83 -1.15 24.60
C LYS A 209 -14.77 -0.64 25.59
N SER A 210 -13.82 0.19 25.13
CA SER A 210 -12.71 0.70 25.95
C SER A 210 -12.72 2.23 26.08
N PRO A 211 -13.41 2.81 27.08
CA PRO A 211 -13.43 4.25 27.32
C PRO A 211 -12.04 4.85 27.60
N VAL A 212 -11.13 4.03 28.14
CA VAL A 212 -9.74 4.46 28.39
C VAL A 212 -9.01 4.66 27.07
N PHE A 213 -9.12 3.70 26.16
CA PHE A 213 -8.52 3.79 24.82
C PHE A 213 -9.06 4.99 24.03
N LEU A 214 -10.38 5.21 24.03
CA LEU A 214 -11.00 6.35 23.32
C LEU A 214 -10.51 7.71 23.88
N ARG A 215 -10.30 7.83 25.19
CA ARG A 215 -9.72 9.03 25.80
C ARG A 215 -8.27 9.27 25.39
N LEU A 216 -7.48 8.20 25.31
CA LEU A 216 -6.08 8.31 24.87
C LEU A 216 -5.99 8.66 23.39
N LEU A 217 -6.83 8.08 22.55
CA LEU A 217 -6.90 8.40 21.13
C LEU A 217 -7.29 9.88 20.91
N ALA A 218 -8.31 10.37 21.61
CA ALA A 218 -8.72 11.78 21.55
C ALA A 218 -7.67 12.77 22.08
N ALA A 219 -6.73 12.32 22.90
CA ALA A 219 -5.64 13.17 23.42
C ALA A 219 -4.40 13.17 22.49
N ALA A 220 -4.32 12.22 21.55
CA ALA A 220 -3.22 12.07 20.60
C ALA A 220 -3.54 12.73 19.24
N SER A 221 -4.82 13.00 18.95
CA SER A 221 -5.32 13.71 17.76
C SER A 221 -5.27 15.22 17.95
#